data_cc33c263927d8bb43add21a494323e99
#
_entry.id   cc33c263927d8bb43add21a494323e99
#
_cell.length_a   1.000
_cell.length_b   1.000
_cell.length_c   1.000
_cell.angle_alpha   90.00
_cell.angle_beta   90.00
_cell.angle_gamma   90.00
#
_symmetry.space_group_name_H-M   'P 1'
#
loop_
_entity.id
_entity.type
_entity.pdbx_description
1 polymer ?
#
loop_
_entity_poly.entity_id
_entity_poly.type
_entity_poly.pdbx_seq_one_letter_code
_entity_poly.pdbx_strand_id
1 'polypeptide(L)'
;MNRRQFLGQAAGTAMTAVLPSKASAGEGDSFCFAVVADPHCSDGITEGLEAYGSGVDRFLNTIKTMEAMSEREKPSFILLAGDVHPEALRPRMVEATIPVHATPGNHESTREKRALLRSLFPGDFTLNGKPADYYSFVHKGARFIAVCDAGAGGDHVGHLCSEIIEPPGQCEWLEGELRKPEPVKIVFAHIPAEREGRDRDMYLNRNDSRWFNALVKETQPVAVFFGHLHRPTSSYRTGRSQIFHVRSCCWNFDKAPVGFLHCRVKEGKLETREIITGEYK
;
A
#
# COMPACT_ATOMS: atom_id res chain seq x y z
N MET A 1 -34.35 71.07 26.41
CA MET A 1 -32.98 71.08 25.99
C MET A 1 -32.73 69.95 25.00
N ASN A 2 -32.28 70.23 23.80
CA ASN A 2 -32.38 69.42 22.59
C ASN A 2 -31.49 68.19 22.58
N ARG A 3 -32.11 67.06 22.22
CA ARG A 3 -31.42 65.84 21.72
C ARG A 3 -31.18 66.00 20.22
N ARG A 4 -29.91 66.02 19.80
CA ARG A 4 -29.55 65.93 18.39
C ARG A 4 -29.20 64.48 18.08
N GLN A 5 -29.89 63.92 17.09
CA GLN A 5 -29.69 62.64 16.44
C GLN A 5 -28.35 62.63 15.71
N PHE A 6 -27.62 61.54 15.86
CA PHE A 6 -26.53 61.18 14.96
C PHE A 6 -26.93 59.92 14.23
N LEU A 7 -27.23 60.04 12.96
CA LEU A 7 -27.38 58.97 12.01
C LEU A 7 -25.99 58.56 11.52
N GLY A 8 -25.50 57.38 11.95
CA GLY A 8 -24.30 56.76 11.38
C GLY A 8 -24.74 55.73 10.33
N GLN A 9 -24.35 55.99 9.09
CA GLN A 9 -24.47 55.02 7.98
C GLN A 9 -23.50 53.87 8.20
N ALA A 10 -24.03 52.66 8.39
CA ALA A 10 -23.25 51.42 8.33
C ALA A 10 -23.13 51.00 6.85
N ALA A 11 -21.97 51.17 6.24
CA ALA A 11 -21.64 50.57 4.96
C ALA A 11 -21.42 49.08 5.18
N GLY A 12 -22.34 48.27 4.76
CA GLY A 12 -22.18 46.81 4.74
C GLY A 12 -21.26 46.37 3.64
N THR A 13 -20.05 45.95 4.01
CA THR A 13 -19.15 45.25 3.11
C THR A 13 -19.65 43.80 2.97
N ALA A 14 -20.24 43.47 1.83
CA ALA A 14 -20.57 42.09 1.48
C ALA A 14 -19.27 41.32 1.27
N MET A 15 -18.89 40.48 2.23
CA MET A 15 -17.86 39.49 2.05
C MET A 15 -18.43 38.37 1.17
N THR A 16 -18.09 38.39 -0.10
CA THR A 16 -18.29 37.27 -1.02
C THR A 16 -17.35 36.14 -0.60
N ALA A 17 -17.89 35.12 0.04
CA ALA A 17 -17.16 33.89 0.30
C ALA A 17 -16.83 33.25 -1.05
N VAL A 18 -15.59 33.35 -1.49
CA VAL A 18 -15.06 32.57 -2.60
C VAL A 18 -14.98 31.13 -2.11
N LEU A 19 -15.95 30.31 -2.51
CA LEU A 19 -15.84 28.87 -2.37
C LEU A 19 -14.62 28.40 -3.15
N PRO A 20 -13.75 27.56 -2.57
CA PRO A 20 -12.64 27.02 -3.32
C PRO A 20 -13.20 26.26 -4.51
N SER A 21 -12.86 26.67 -5.72
CA SER A 21 -13.15 25.94 -6.94
C SER A 21 -12.57 24.54 -6.79
N LYS A 22 -13.39 23.50 -7.02
CA LYS A 22 -12.88 22.14 -7.25
C LYS A 22 -11.84 22.28 -8.36
N ALA A 23 -10.57 22.08 -8.02
CA ALA A 23 -9.54 21.92 -9.01
C ALA A 23 -9.98 20.76 -9.91
N SER A 24 -10.34 21.06 -11.14
CA SER A 24 -10.60 20.05 -12.15
C SER A 24 -9.28 19.33 -12.39
N ALA A 25 -9.18 18.06 -12.03
CA ALA A 25 -8.08 17.22 -12.46
C ALA A 25 -8.09 17.23 -14.00
N GLY A 26 -7.09 17.87 -14.60
CA GLY A 26 -6.95 17.92 -16.05
C GLY A 26 -6.68 16.51 -16.60
N GLU A 27 -6.92 16.29 -17.89
CA GLU A 27 -6.66 15.01 -18.59
C GLU A 27 -5.21 14.51 -18.46
N GLY A 28 -4.28 15.30 -17.86
CA GLY A 28 -2.88 15.00 -17.64
C GLY A 28 -2.52 14.21 -16.37
N ASP A 29 -3.44 13.99 -15.44
CA ASP A 29 -3.11 13.47 -14.10
C ASP A 29 -3.30 11.95 -13.92
N SER A 30 -3.40 11.18 -14.99
CA SER A 30 -3.44 9.72 -14.87
C SER A 30 -2.04 9.14 -14.72
N PHE A 31 -1.92 8.09 -13.91
CA PHE A 31 -0.69 7.31 -13.78
C PHE A 31 -1.01 5.85 -13.46
N CYS A 32 -0.05 4.97 -13.76
CA CYS A 32 -0.13 3.56 -13.41
C CYS A 32 0.88 3.22 -12.32
N PHE A 33 0.53 2.27 -11.49
CA PHE A 33 1.41 1.60 -10.56
C PHE A 33 1.06 0.11 -10.50
N ALA A 34 1.94 -0.70 -9.97
CA ALA A 34 1.69 -2.12 -9.77
C ALA A 34 1.63 -2.45 -8.28
N VAL A 35 0.81 -3.42 -7.89
CA VAL A 35 0.88 -4.05 -6.57
C VAL A 35 1.37 -5.46 -6.75
N VAL A 36 2.52 -5.76 -6.15
CA VAL A 36 3.15 -7.07 -6.10
C VAL A 36 3.11 -7.54 -4.65
N ALA A 37 2.69 -8.75 -4.41
CA ALA A 37 2.65 -9.32 -3.08
C ALA A 37 3.53 -10.57 -3.01
N ASP A 38 4.07 -10.82 -1.82
CA ASP A 38 4.71 -12.08 -1.46
C ASP A 38 5.73 -12.57 -2.52
N PRO A 39 6.75 -11.77 -2.87
CA PRO A 39 7.73 -12.16 -3.88
C PRO A 39 8.59 -13.33 -3.41
N HIS A 40 8.71 -13.55 -2.09
CA HIS A 40 9.53 -14.62 -1.52
C HIS A 40 10.84 -14.79 -2.31
N CYS A 41 11.60 -13.71 -2.43
CA CYS A 41 12.85 -13.66 -3.19
C CYS A 41 13.90 -14.57 -2.56
N SER A 42 13.70 -15.86 -2.67
CA SER A 42 14.64 -16.90 -2.27
C SER A 42 15.24 -17.58 -3.51
N ASP A 43 16.30 -18.34 -3.34
CA ASP A 43 16.90 -19.14 -4.42
C ASP A 43 16.14 -20.47 -4.66
N GLY A 44 15.05 -20.69 -3.92
CA GLY A 44 14.24 -21.91 -4.02
C GLY A 44 13.42 -21.98 -5.30
N ILE A 45 13.39 -23.18 -5.89
CA ILE A 45 12.53 -23.54 -7.01
C ILE A 45 11.22 -24.09 -6.43
N THR A 46 10.10 -23.62 -6.95
CA THR A 46 8.77 -24.12 -6.57
C THR A 46 8.30 -25.18 -7.56
N GLU A 47 7.85 -26.33 -7.05
CA GLU A 47 7.30 -27.42 -7.87
C GLU A 47 6.14 -26.93 -8.74
N GLY A 48 6.20 -27.23 -10.03
CA GLY A 48 5.24 -26.79 -11.03
C GLY A 48 5.51 -25.38 -11.60
N LEU A 49 6.51 -24.65 -11.05
CA LEU A 49 6.93 -23.33 -11.54
C LEU A 49 8.41 -23.30 -11.98
N GLU A 50 9.02 -24.46 -12.19
CA GLU A 50 10.45 -24.59 -12.54
C GLU A 50 10.82 -23.76 -13.78
N ALA A 51 9.92 -23.66 -14.75
CA ALA A 51 10.13 -22.89 -15.97
C ALA A 51 10.32 -21.38 -15.72
N TYR A 52 9.95 -20.87 -14.55
CA TYR A 52 10.04 -19.48 -14.18
C TYR A 52 11.18 -19.19 -13.20
N GLY A 53 11.99 -20.19 -12.88
CA GLY A 53 13.17 -20.06 -12.04
C GLY A 53 12.88 -19.96 -10.54
N SER A 54 13.82 -19.36 -9.81
CA SER A 54 13.73 -19.12 -8.37
C SER A 54 12.71 -18.03 -8.01
N GLY A 55 12.45 -17.81 -6.73
CA GLY A 55 11.64 -16.70 -6.26
C GLY A 55 12.14 -15.34 -6.73
N VAL A 56 13.47 -15.12 -6.70
CA VAL A 56 14.08 -13.90 -7.25
C VAL A 56 13.83 -13.78 -8.75
N ASP A 57 13.97 -14.88 -9.51
CA ASP A 57 13.75 -14.86 -10.96
C ASP A 57 12.29 -14.51 -11.28
N ARG A 58 11.33 -15.07 -10.54
CA ARG A 58 9.90 -14.78 -10.74
C ARG A 58 9.58 -13.32 -10.44
N PHE A 59 10.15 -12.75 -9.38
CA PHE A 59 10.00 -11.34 -9.08
C PHE A 59 10.57 -10.45 -10.19
N LEU A 60 11.80 -10.72 -10.63
CA LEU A 60 12.44 -9.97 -11.71
C LEU A 60 11.71 -10.14 -13.05
N ASN A 61 11.19 -11.34 -13.33
CA ASN A 61 10.34 -11.57 -14.50
C ASN A 61 9.02 -10.78 -14.46
N THR A 62 8.48 -10.60 -13.27
CA THR A 62 7.31 -9.73 -13.04
C THR A 62 7.65 -8.28 -13.41
N ILE A 63 8.82 -7.77 -13.02
CA ILE A 63 9.30 -6.43 -13.41
C ILE A 63 9.50 -6.33 -14.93
N LYS A 64 10.15 -7.31 -15.56
CA LYS A 64 10.32 -7.36 -17.03
C LYS A 64 8.99 -7.34 -17.78
N THR A 65 7.98 -8.01 -17.24
CA THR A 65 6.62 -7.98 -17.80
C THR A 65 6.04 -6.56 -17.76
N MET A 66 6.26 -5.82 -16.68
CA MET A 66 5.84 -4.41 -16.56
C MET A 66 6.61 -3.50 -17.53
N GLU A 67 7.91 -3.73 -17.69
CA GLU A 67 8.76 -2.96 -18.62
C GLU A 67 8.35 -3.11 -20.09
N ALA A 68 7.83 -4.29 -20.44
CA ALA A 68 7.34 -4.58 -21.79
C ALA A 68 5.95 -3.95 -22.09
N MET A 69 5.29 -3.34 -21.11
CA MET A 69 4.03 -2.64 -21.32
C MET A 69 4.23 -1.35 -22.13
N SER A 70 3.17 -0.90 -22.76
CA SER A 70 3.16 0.40 -23.43
C SER A 70 3.43 1.54 -22.44
N GLU A 71 4.01 2.66 -22.89
CA GLU A 71 4.31 3.82 -22.03
C GLU A 71 3.08 4.35 -21.26
N ARG A 72 1.87 4.15 -21.80
CA ARG A 72 0.62 4.55 -21.12
C ARG A 72 0.20 3.59 -20.01
N GLU A 73 0.69 2.38 -20.02
CA GLU A 73 0.34 1.33 -19.06
C GLU A 73 1.51 0.96 -18.14
N LYS A 74 2.72 1.37 -18.49
CA LYS A 74 3.90 1.07 -17.69
C LYS A 74 3.76 1.66 -16.28
N PRO A 75 3.93 0.85 -15.23
CA PRO A 75 3.87 1.33 -13.86
C PRO A 75 4.99 2.35 -13.58
N SER A 76 4.66 3.46 -12.95
CA SER A 76 5.63 4.45 -12.48
C SER A 76 6.43 3.92 -11.28
N PHE A 77 5.85 3.01 -10.52
CA PHE A 77 6.45 2.34 -9.37
C PHE A 77 5.67 1.06 -9.00
N ILE A 78 6.26 0.28 -8.11
CA ILE A 78 5.69 -0.94 -7.55
C ILE A 78 5.42 -0.72 -6.06
N LEU A 79 4.24 -1.08 -5.58
CA LEU A 79 3.95 -1.31 -4.17
C LEU A 79 4.20 -2.78 -3.87
N LEU A 80 5.15 -3.06 -2.98
CA LEU A 80 5.55 -4.42 -2.62
C LEU A 80 4.99 -4.78 -1.24
N ALA A 81 3.96 -5.63 -1.23
CA ALA A 81 3.17 -5.93 -0.05
C ALA A 81 3.76 -7.11 0.76
N GLY A 82 4.97 -6.93 1.28
CA GLY A 82 5.63 -7.80 2.26
C GLY A 82 6.24 -9.08 1.72
N ASP A 83 6.85 -9.84 2.61
CA ASP A 83 7.51 -11.13 2.41
C ASP A 83 8.57 -11.10 1.28
N VAL A 84 9.51 -10.16 1.40
CA VAL A 84 10.49 -9.81 0.37
C VAL A 84 11.69 -10.76 0.36
N HIS A 85 12.15 -11.21 1.53
CA HIS A 85 13.45 -11.90 1.72
C HIS A 85 14.63 -11.08 1.18
N PRO A 86 14.93 -9.94 1.80
CA PRO A 86 15.86 -8.94 1.27
C PRO A 86 17.29 -9.46 1.10
N GLU A 87 17.69 -10.50 1.83
CA GLU A 87 19.01 -11.13 1.73
C GLU A 87 19.28 -11.68 0.32
N ALA A 88 18.32 -12.41 -0.21
CA ALA A 88 18.44 -13.03 -1.54
C ALA A 88 18.21 -12.02 -2.68
N LEU A 89 17.37 -11.02 -2.46
CA LEU A 89 17.08 -10.00 -3.47
C LEU A 89 18.22 -8.98 -3.62
N ARG A 90 18.93 -8.65 -2.54
CA ARG A 90 19.96 -7.59 -2.51
C ARG A 90 20.99 -7.69 -3.64
N PRO A 91 21.61 -8.84 -3.94
CA PRO A 91 22.63 -8.94 -5.00
C PRO A 91 22.09 -8.62 -6.40
N ARG A 92 20.77 -8.77 -6.59
CA ARG A 92 20.13 -8.63 -7.89
C ARG A 92 19.22 -7.39 -7.99
N MET A 93 19.20 -6.55 -6.95
CA MET A 93 18.34 -5.37 -6.89
C MET A 93 18.60 -4.37 -8.01
N VAL A 94 19.81 -4.35 -8.56
CA VAL A 94 20.18 -3.54 -9.74
C VAL A 94 19.36 -3.90 -11.00
N GLU A 95 18.78 -5.10 -11.05
CA GLU A 95 17.92 -5.53 -12.15
C GLU A 95 16.46 -5.01 -12.01
N ALA A 96 16.09 -4.45 -10.85
CA ALA A 96 14.79 -3.84 -10.63
C ALA A 96 14.80 -2.40 -11.12
N THR A 97 14.45 -2.20 -12.38
CA THR A 97 14.53 -0.89 -13.05
C THR A 97 13.33 0.03 -12.76
N ILE A 98 12.21 -0.53 -12.27
CA ILE A 98 11.05 0.24 -11.81
C ILE A 98 11.21 0.52 -10.32
N PRO A 99 11.02 1.77 -9.85
CA PRO A 99 11.06 2.09 -8.42
C PRO A 99 10.14 1.20 -7.60
N VAL A 100 10.63 0.73 -6.45
CA VAL A 100 9.87 -0.14 -5.54
C VAL A 100 9.68 0.56 -4.19
N HIS A 101 8.45 0.56 -3.71
CA HIS A 101 8.05 0.98 -2.36
C HIS A 101 7.53 -0.25 -1.60
N ALA A 102 8.23 -0.66 -0.56
CA ALA A 102 7.94 -1.91 0.14
C ALA A 102 7.29 -1.69 1.52
N THR A 103 6.60 -2.70 2.02
CA THR A 103 6.24 -2.85 3.43
C THR A 103 6.78 -4.17 3.96
N PRO A 104 7.11 -4.30 5.27
CA PRO A 104 7.51 -5.58 5.82
C PRO A 104 6.36 -6.60 5.80
N GLY A 105 6.69 -7.88 5.58
CA GLY A 105 5.81 -9.00 5.84
C GLY A 105 6.21 -9.76 7.10
N ASN A 106 5.50 -10.84 7.44
CA ASN A 106 5.83 -11.64 8.63
C ASN A 106 7.19 -12.35 8.51
N HIS A 107 7.70 -12.53 7.31
CA HIS A 107 9.07 -13.00 7.10
C HIS A 107 10.12 -11.92 7.45
N GLU A 108 9.76 -10.66 7.55
CA GLU A 108 10.58 -9.54 8.04
C GLU A 108 10.21 -9.09 9.47
N SER A 109 9.59 -9.94 10.28
CA SER A 109 9.06 -9.58 11.61
C SER A 109 10.11 -9.27 12.69
N THR A 110 11.39 -9.60 12.49
CA THR A 110 12.44 -9.23 13.42
C THR A 110 13.04 -7.85 13.13
N ARG A 111 13.60 -7.18 14.15
CA ARG A 111 14.28 -5.87 13.96
C ARG A 111 15.41 -5.93 12.95
N GLU A 112 16.19 -7.02 12.99
CA GLU A 112 17.33 -7.24 12.08
C GLU A 112 16.86 -7.36 10.62
N LYS A 113 15.85 -8.17 10.38
CA LYS A 113 15.28 -8.35 9.03
C LYS A 113 14.63 -7.07 8.50
N ARG A 114 13.90 -6.31 9.34
CA ARG A 114 13.38 -5.00 8.95
C ARG A 114 14.48 -3.99 8.69
N ALA A 115 15.56 -3.99 9.48
CA ALA A 115 16.72 -3.15 9.23
C ALA A 115 17.37 -3.47 7.87
N LEU A 116 17.42 -4.75 7.50
CA LEU A 116 17.94 -5.18 6.22
C LEU A 116 17.00 -4.75 5.07
N LEU A 117 15.68 -4.89 5.25
CA LEU A 117 14.68 -4.41 4.29
C LEU A 117 14.80 -2.89 4.07
N ARG A 118 14.91 -2.11 5.15
CA ARG A 118 15.13 -0.65 5.09
C ARG A 118 16.40 -0.30 4.29
N SER A 119 17.48 -1.07 4.48
CA SER A 119 18.73 -0.82 3.73
C SER A 119 18.64 -1.18 2.24
N LEU A 120 17.69 -1.99 1.85
CA LEU A 120 17.43 -2.33 0.45
C LEU A 120 16.64 -1.22 -0.26
N PHE A 121 15.79 -0.50 0.47
CA PHE A 121 14.95 0.59 -0.03
C PHE A 121 15.22 1.91 0.72
N PRO A 122 16.41 2.52 0.56
CA PRO A 122 16.84 3.65 1.39
C PRO A 122 16.04 4.95 1.18
N GLY A 123 15.24 5.04 0.11
CA GLY A 123 14.32 6.16 -0.15
C GLY A 123 13.02 6.10 0.66
N ASP A 124 12.72 4.95 1.22
CA ASP A 124 11.52 4.65 2.01
C ASP A 124 11.87 4.58 3.51
N PHE A 125 10.97 4.05 4.30
CA PHE A 125 11.21 3.68 5.70
C PHE A 125 11.81 4.79 6.56
N THR A 126 11.39 6.03 6.30
CA THR A 126 11.80 7.19 7.10
C THR A 126 10.59 7.98 7.58
N LEU A 127 10.62 8.37 8.85
CA LEU A 127 9.64 9.26 9.44
C LEU A 127 10.37 10.42 10.11
N ASN A 128 10.12 11.66 9.67
CA ASN A 128 10.81 12.85 10.16
C ASN A 128 12.35 12.73 10.10
N GLY A 129 12.87 12.12 9.04
CA GLY A 129 14.31 11.91 8.83
C GLY A 129 14.97 10.82 9.71
N LYS A 130 14.16 10.01 10.40
CA LYS A 130 14.64 8.88 11.21
C LYS A 130 14.14 7.56 10.60
N PRO A 131 14.88 6.46 10.77
CA PRO A 131 14.43 5.13 10.35
C PRO A 131 13.06 4.78 10.94
N ALA A 132 12.17 4.22 10.13
CA ALA A 132 10.84 3.78 10.53
C ALA A 132 10.47 2.49 9.80
N ASP A 133 9.55 1.70 10.35
CA ASP A 133 9.02 0.50 9.70
C ASP A 133 7.78 0.79 8.84
N TYR A 134 7.31 2.04 8.88
CA TYR A 134 6.16 2.55 8.15
C TYR A 134 6.42 3.97 7.66
N TYR A 135 5.77 4.37 6.57
CA TYR A 135 5.99 5.67 5.94
C TYR A 135 4.84 6.03 4.99
N SER A 136 4.86 7.23 4.46
CA SER A 136 4.00 7.63 3.35
C SER A 136 4.75 8.48 2.33
N PHE A 137 4.27 8.45 1.10
CA PHE A 137 4.75 9.33 0.04
C PHE A 137 3.58 9.86 -0.80
N VAL A 138 3.84 10.89 -1.58
CA VAL A 138 2.84 11.47 -2.49
C VAL A 138 3.35 11.36 -3.93
N HIS A 139 2.52 10.85 -4.82
CA HIS A 139 2.78 10.81 -6.25
C HIS A 139 1.58 11.40 -7.00
N LYS A 140 1.81 12.45 -7.78
CA LYS A 140 0.77 13.15 -8.57
C LYS A 140 -0.52 13.43 -7.79
N GLY A 141 -0.38 13.94 -6.56
CA GLY A 141 -1.50 14.30 -5.70
C GLY A 141 -2.25 13.12 -5.04
N ALA A 142 -1.80 11.90 -5.24
CA ALA A 142 -2.26 10.72 -4.52
C ALA A 142 -1.28 10.38 -3.39
N ARG A 143 -1.80 10.09 -2.19
CA ARG A 143 -1.03 9.66 -1.03
C ARG A 143 -1.02 8.14 -0.92
N PHE A 144 0.17 7.58 -0.80
CA PHE A 144 0.42 6.17 -0.57
C PHE A 144 0.95 5.98 0.85
N ILE A 145 0.40 5.03 1.57
CA ILE A 145 0.65 4.83 2.99
C ILE A 145 1.08 3.37 3.20
N ALA A 146 2.35 3.16 3.51
CA ALA A 146 2.93 1.86 3.85
C ALA A 146 2.75 1.61 5.35
N VAL A 147 2.11 0.50 5.70
CA VAL A 147 1.84 0.11 7.08
C VAL A 147 2.59 -1.18 7.39
N CYS A 148 3.31 -1.21 8.51
CA CYS A 148 3.90 -2.42 9.05
C CYS A 148 2.89 -3.14 9.94
N ASP A 149 2.42 -4.28 9.52
CA ASP A 149 1.51 -5.14 10.28
C ASP A 149 2.12 -6.51 10.63
N ALA A 150 3.38 -6.68 10.25
CA ALA A 150 4.16 -7.87 10.53
C ALA A 150 4.41 -7.99 12.04
N GLY A 151 3.61 -8.78 12.70
CA GLY A 151 3.67 -9.02 14.13
C GLY A 151 5.03 -9.47 14.67
N ALA A 152 5.08 -9.91 15.88
CA ALA A 152 6.29 -10.37 16.53
C ALA A 152 6.63 -11.81 16.12
N GLY A 153 7.90 -12.07 15.76
CA GLY A 153 8.44 -13.43 15.75
C GLY A 153 8.06 -14.33 14.56
N GLY A 154 7.65 -13.78 13.43
CA GLY A 154 7.30 -14.58 12.25
C GLY A 154 5.91 -15.22 12.31
N ASP A 155 5.07 -14.71 13.20
CA ASP A 155 3.68 -15.11 13.36
C ASP A 155 2.86 -14.77 12.08
N HIS A 156 1.95 -15.65 11.70
CA HIS A 156 1.00 -15.40 10.63
C HIS A 156 -0.16 -14.49 11.06
N VAL A 157 -0.25 -14.13 12.32
CA VAL A 157 -1.22 -13.15 12.84
C VAL A 157 -0.58 -11.77 12.90
N GLY A 158 -1.19 -10.82 12.24
CA GLY A 158 -0.68 -9.44 12.18
C GLY A 158 -1.01 -8.62 13.42
N HIS A 159 -0.14 -7.63 13.70
CA HIS A 159 -0.25 -6.70 14.82
C HIS A 159 0.15 -5.30 14.39
N LEU A 160 -0.80 -4.37 14.34
CA LEU A 160 -0.57 -2.97 13.95
C LEU A 160 0.07 -2.13 15.05
N CYS A 161 -0.25 -2.43 16.32
CA CYS A 161 0.17 -1.66 17.48
C CYS A 161 1.24 -2.42 18.30
N SER A 162 2.06 -3.25 17.64
CA SER A 162 3.14 -3.99 18.31
C SER A 162 4.27 -3.06 18.72
N GLU A 163 4.81 -3.27 19.94
CA GLU A 163 5.97 -2.51 20.47
C GLU A 163 7.26 -2.73 19.68
N ILE A 164 7.32 -3.77 18.86
CA ILE A 164 8.49 -4.03 18.01
C ILE A 164 8.49 -3.22 16.72
N ILE A 165 7.38 -2.58 16.36
CA ILE A 165 7.27 -1.67 15.20
C ILE A 165 7.91 -0.33 15.59
N GLU A 166 8.84 0.13 14.80
CA GLU A 166 9.63 1.33 15.06
C GLU A 166 9.31 2.47 14.07
N PRO A 167 9.16 3.72 14.58
CA PRO A 167 8.97 4.08 15.98
C PRO A 167 7.58 3.68 16.51
N PRO A 168 7.37 3.61 17.83
CA PRO A 168 6.02 3.42 18.39
C PRO A 168 5.05 4.53 17.93
N GLY A 169 3.75 4.22 17.88
CA GLY A 169 2.72 5.21 17.53
C GLY A 169 2.23 5.11 16.07
N GLN A 170 2.45 3.96 15.42
CA GLN A 170 1.99 3.75 14.04
C GLN A 170 0.47 3.96 13.89
N CYS A 171 -0.34 3.54 14.87
CA CYS A 171 -1.78 3.65 14.79
C CYS A 171 -2.25 5.12 14.74
N GLU A 172 -1.75 5.96 15.63
CA GLU A 172 -2.03 7.39 15.66
C GLU A 172 -1.49 8.09 14.40
N TRP A 173 -0.31 7.68 13.94
CA TRP A 173 0.25 8.20 12.71
C TRP A 173 -0.62 7.84 11.49
N LEU A 174 -1.08 6.59 11.38
CA LEU A 174 -1.95 6.13 10.28
C LEU A 174 -3.27 6.91 10.25
N GLU A 175 -3.88 7.16 11.41
CA GLU A 175 -5.05 8.03 11.52
C GLU A 175 -4.78 9.43 10.98
N GLY A 176 -3.64 10.01 11.33
CA GLY A 176 -3.20 11.32 10.84
C GLY A 176 -3.00 11.32 9.33
N GLU A 177 -2.34 10.29 8.77
CA GLU A 177 -2.10 10.16 7.33
C GLU A 177 -3.41 10.05 6.53
N LEU A 178 -4.36 9.27 7.03
CA LEU A 178 -5.65 9.08 6.38
C LEU A 178 -6.55 10.35 6.44
N ARG A 179 -6.27 11.30 7.31
CA ARG A 179 -6.98 12.59 7.40
C ARG A 179 -6.32 13.73 6.64
N LYS A 180 -5.17 13.49 5.98
CA LYS A 180 -4.50 14.51 5.16
C LYS A 180 -5.34 14.92 3.94
N PRO A 181 -5.06 16.09 3.33
CA PRO A 181 -5.97 16.70 2.34
C PRO A 181 -6.01 16.00 0.98
N GLU A 182 -5.04 15.14 0.65
CA GLU A 182 -5.01 14.51 -0.67
C GLU A 182 -6.31 13.72 -0.93
N PRO A 183 -6.95 13.90 -2.10
CA PRO A 183 -8.25 13.29 -2.41
C PRO A 183 -8.16 11.78 -2.64
N VAL A 184 -7.00 11.30 -3.06
CA VAL A 184 -6.72 9.88 -3.29
C VAL A 184 -5.75 9.41 -2.21
N LYS A 185 -6.20 8.48 -1.39
CA LYS A 185 -5.37 7.79 -0.40
C LYS A 185 -5.42 6.29 -0.66
N ILE A 186 -4.26 5.68 -0.65
CA ILE A 186 -4.07 4.25 -0.90
C ILE A 186 -3.20 3.72 0.24
N VAL A 187 -3.68 2.70 0.92
CA VAL A 187 -2.94 1.99 1.97
C VAL A 187 -2.44 0.68 1.42
N PHE A 188 -1.23 0.29 1.77
CA PHE A 188 -0.72 -1.05 1.50
C PHE A 188 -0.01 -1.60 2.74
N ALA A 189 -0.27 -2.86 2.99
CA ALA A 189 0.25 -3.61 4.12
C ALA A 189 0.41 -5.07 3.69
N HIS A 190 0.81 -5.95 4.60
CA HIS A 190 1.02 -7.36 4.26
C HIS A 190 -0.11 -8.25 4.73
N ILE A 191 -0.38 -8.29 6.04
CA ILE A 191 -1.36 -9.19 6.65
C ILE A 191 -2.77 -8.55 6.63
N PRO A 192 -3.78 -9.18 6.04
CA PRO A 192 -5.09 -8.55 5.90
C PRO A 192 -5.85 -8.42 7.21
N ALA A 193 -6.65 -7.35 7.32
CA ALA A 193 -7.65 -7.25 8.37
C ALA A 193 -8.79 -8.27 8.13
N GLU A 194 -9.16 -9.02 9.16
CA GLU A 194 -10.33 -9.90 9.08
C GLU A 194 -11.61 -9.03 9.02
N ARG A 195 -12.45 -9.32 8.03
CA ARG A 195 -13.56 -8.45 7.65
C ARG A 195 -14.58 -8.20 8.77
N GLU A 196 -14.87 -9.21 9.57
CA GLU A 196 -15.85 -9.15 10.65
C GLU A 196 -15.18 -8.91 12.02
N GLY A 197 -13.86 -8.76 12.07
CA GLY A 197 -13.09 -8.60 13.30
C GLY A 197 -13.21 -9.80 14.23
N ARG A 198 -13.11 -11.01 13.68
CA ARG A 198 -12.99 -12.26 14.41
C ARG A 198 -11.53 -12.65 14.57
N ASP A 199 -11.22 -13.50 15.55
CA ASP A 199 -9.92 -14.17 15.59
C ASP A 199 -9.84 -15.19 14.46
N ARG A 200 -8.84 -15.04 13.62
CA ARG A 200 -8.61 -15.91 12.49
C ARG A 200 -7.12 -15.94 12.18
N ASP A 201 -6.60 -17.13 12.02
CA ASP A 201 -5.24 -17.30 11.51
C ASP A 201 -5.07 -16.68 10.13
N MET A 202 -3.88 -16.20 9.80
CA MET A 202 -3.53 -15.49 8.56
C MET A 202 -4.18 -14.08 8.43
N TYR A 203 -4.63 -13.48 9.54
CA TYR A 203 -5.21 -12.13 9.55
C TYR A 203 -4.65 -11.29 10.71
N LEU A 204 -4.90 -10.00 10.68
CA LEU A 204 -4.68 -9.17 11.86
C LEU A 204 -5.47 -9.74 13.05
N ASN A 205 -4.90 -9.66 14.26
CA ASN A 205 -5.62 -10.00 15.46
C ASN A 205 -6.99 -9.27 15.53
N ARG A 206 -7.91 -9.78 16.34
CA ARG A 206 -9.28 -9.26 16.43
C ARG A 206 -9.35 -7.77 16.69
N ASN A 207 -8.57 -7.26 17.63
CA ASN A 207 -8.65 -5.87 18.05
C ASN A 207 -8.15 -4.95 16.93
N ASP A 208 -7.03 -5.28 16.33
CA ASP A 208 -6.44 -4.53 15.23
C ASP A 208 -7.31 -4.60 13.98
N SER A 209 -7.92 -5.76 13.67
CA SER A 209 -8.88 -5.89 12.57
C SER A 209 -10.09 -4.97 12.76
N ARG A 210 -10.68 -4.94 13.96
CA ARG A 210 -11.83 -4.07 14.27
C ARG A 210 -11.48 -2.60 14.18
N TRP A 211 -10.36 -2.22 14.77
CA TRP A 211 -9.87 -0.84 14.75
C TRP A 211 -9.59 -0.39 13.31
N PHE A 212 -8.84 -1.18 12.54
CA PHE A 212 -8.49 -0.86 11.15
C PHE A 212 -9.73 -0.76 10.25
N ASN A 213 -10.67 -1.71 10.36
CA ASN A 213 -11.91 -1.67 9.59
C ASN A 213 -12.78 -0.46 9.94
N ALA A 214 -12.82 -0.04 11.22
CA ALA A 214 -13.52 1.17 11.64
C ALA A 214 -12.86 2.42 11.04
N LEU A 215 -11.53 2.51 11.09
CA LEU A 215 -10.76 3.61 10.52
C LEU A 215 -10.95 3.71 9.00
N VAL A 216 -10.89 2.60 8.27
CA VAL A 216 -11.16 2.55 6.83
C VAL A 216 -12.59 2.99 6.51
N LYS A 217 -13.57 2.57 7.31
CA LYS A 217 -14.97 2.97 7.15
C LYS A 217 -15.20 4.47 7.40
N GLU A 218 -14.46 5.05 8.33
CA GLU A 218 -14.53 6.49 8.65
C GLU A 218 -13.83 7.32 7.56
N THR A 219 -12.57 6.99 7.25
CA THR A 219 -11.70 7.83 6.41
C THR A 219 -11.84 7.58 4.92
N GLN A 220 -12.38 6.44 4.52
CA GLN A 220 -12.70 6.07 3.14
C GLN A 220 -11.51 6.22 2.16
N PRO A 221 -10.33 5.62 2.41
CA PRO A 221 -9.27 5.56 1.40
C PRO A 221 -9.83 4.93 0.12
N VAL A 222 -9.28 5.28 -1.03
CA VAL A 222 -9.73 4.73 -2.33
C VAL A 222 -9.52 3.23 -2.38
N ALA A 223 -8.36 2.76 -1.90
CA ALA A 223 -8.05 1.34 -1.83
C ALA A 223 -7.15 0.99 -0.63
N VAL A 224 -7.23 -0.29 -0.25
CA VAL A 224 -6.29 -0.95 0.65
C VAL A 224 -5.82 -2.24 -0.02
N PHE A 225 -4.52 -2.48 -0.04
CA PHE A 225 -3.91 -3.68 -0.62
C PHE A 225 -3.21 -4.50 0.45
N PHE A 226 -3.43 -5.81 0.41
CA PHE A 226 -2.80 -6.80 1.27
C PHE A 226 -2.24 -7.96 0.43
N GLY A 227 -1.20 -8.63 0.93
CA GLY A 227 -0.66 -9.89 0.43
C GLY A 227 -1.03 -11.08 1.32
N HIS A 228 -0.02 -11.86 1.72
CA HIS A 228 -0.02 -12.88 2.75
C HIS A 228 -0.82 -14.16 2.48
N LEU A 229 -1.97 -14.06 1.84
CA LEU A 229 -2.89 -15.18 1.74
C LEU A 229 -2.50 -16.21 0.68
N HIS A 230 -1.62 -15.87 -0.24
CA HIS A 230 -1.22 -16.76 -1.35
C HIS A 230 -2.41 -17.43 -2.06
N ARG A 231 -3.41 -16.62 -2.40
CA ARG A 231 -4.65 -17.02 -3.08
C ARG A 231 -4.87 -16.18 -4.34
N PRO A 232 -5.73 -16.61 -5.26
CA PRO A 232 -6.17 -15.74 -6.35
C PRO A 232 -6.61 -14.36 -5.83
N THR A 233 -6.29 -13.30 -6.57
CA THR A 233 -6.69 -11.95 -6.18
C THR A 233 -8.18 -11.88 -5.93
N SER A 234 -8.56 -11.33 -4.80
CA SER A 234 -9.95 -11.10 -4.42
C SER A 234 -10.13 -9.69 -3.89
N SER A 235 -11.35 -9.17 -3.96
CA SER A 235 -11.65 -7.86 -3.40
C SER A 235 -13.07 -7.77 -2.83
N TYR A 236 -13.24 -6.86 -1.89
CA TYR A 236 -14.54 -6.49 -1.33
C TYR A 236 -14.58 -4.99 -1.04
N ARG A 237 -15.75 -4.48 -0.68
CA ARG A 237 -15.91 -3.07 -0.33
C ARG A 237 -16.22 -2.88 1.15
N THR A 238 -15.63 -1.83 1.71
CA THR A 238 -15.98 -1.27 3.02
C THR A 238 -16.33 0.21 2.81
N GLY A 239 -17.63 0.51 2.78
CA GLY A 239 -18.10 1.82 2.32
C GLY A 239 -17.72 2.08 0.85
N ARG A 240 -16.97 3.16 0.58
CA ARG A 240 -16.45 3.48 -0.76
C ARG A 240 -15.08 2.85 -1.02
N SER A 241 -14.37 2.42 0.02
CA SER A 241 -13.04 1.83 -0.08
C SER A 241 -13.10 0.45 -0.70
N GLN A 242 -12.18 0.14 -1.59
CA GLN A 242 -11.98 -1.18 -2.15
C GLN A 242 -10.79 -1.86 -1.45
N ILE A 243 -11.03 -3.03 -0.91
CA ILE A 243 -10.03 -3.82 -0.19
C ILE A 243 -9.61 -4.98 -1.08
N PHE A 244 -8.32 -5.13 -1.31
CA PHE A 244 -7.75 -6.18 -2.15
C PHE A 244 -6.88 -7.12 -1.33
N HIS A 245 -7.05 -8.41 -1.57
CA HIS A 245 -6.07 -9.43 -1.25
C HIS A 245 -5.40 -9.81 -2.57
N VAL A 246 -4.13 -9.44 -2.73
CA VAL A 246 -3.39 -9.60 -3.98
C VAL A 246 -2.68 -10.95 -3.98
N ARG A 247 -2.72 -11.66 -5.11
CA ARG A 247 -1.99 -12.92 -5.28
C ARG A 247 -0.49 -12.73 -5.17
N SER A 248 0.22 -13.75 -4.74
CA SER A 248 1.68 -13.77 -4.77
C SER A 248 2.20 -13.82 -6.20
N CYS A 249 3.30 -13.14 -6.44
CA CYS A 249 4.07 -13.26 -7.69
C CYS A 249 5.05 -14.45 -7.67
N CYS A 250 5.19 -15.11 -6.53
CA CYS A 250 6.13 -16.22 -6.34
C CYS A 250 5.47 -17.59 -6.39
N TRP A 251 4.49 -17.83 -5.54
CA TRP A 251 3.70 -19.09 -5.51
C TRP A 251 2.35 -18.84 -4.83
N ASN A 252 1.33 -19.65 -5.18
CA ASN A 252 0.01 -19.59 -4.57
C ASN A 252 -0.47 -20.98 -4.19
N PHE A 253 -1.30 -21.05 -3.15
CA PHE A 253 -1.99 -22.28 -2.80
C PHE A 253 -2.88 -22.77 -3.96
N ASP A 254 -3.23 -24.06 -3.92
CA ASP A 254 -4.08 -24.72 -4.92
C ASP A 254 -3.55 -24.61 -6.35
N LYS A 255 -2.22 -24.41 -6.50
CA LYS A 255 -1.55 -24.20 -7.79
C LYS A 255 -2.19 -23.08 -8.62
N ALA A 256 -2.71 -22.05 -7.96
CA ALA A 256 -3.23 -20.87 -8.64
C ALA A 256 -2.09 -20.10 -9.33
N PRO A 257 -2.31 -19.54 -10.53
CA PRO A 257 -1.28 -18.79 -11.25
C PRO A 257 -0.65 -17.67 -10.41
N VAL A 258 0.60 -17.33 -10.69
CA VAL A 258 1.32 -16.20 -10.07
C VAL A 258 1.21 -14.94 -10.92
N GLY A 259 1.33 -13.76 -10.29
CA GLY A 259 1.18 -12.50 -11.03
C GLY A 259 1.12 -11.28 -10.12
N PHE A 260 0.56 -10.20 -10.64
CA PHE A 260 0.45 -8.93 -9.94
C PHE A 260 -0.83 -8.18 -10.32
N LEU A 261 -1.16 -7.15 -9.56
CA LEU A 261 -2.28 -6.28 -9.86
C LEU A 261 -1.77 -4.98 -10.51
N HIS A 262 -2.14 -4.74 -11.75
CA HIS A 262 -1.91 -3.48 -12.44
C HIS A 262 -3.01 -2.49 -12.04
N CYS A 263 -2.62 -1.30 -11.64
CA CYS A 263 -3.48 -0.26 -11.12
C CYS A 263 -3.31 1.02 -11.94
N ARG A 264 -4.41 1.71 -12.24
CA ARG A 264 -4.41 3.05 -12.83
C ARG A 264 -5.23 3.99 -11.98
N VAL A 265 -4.66 5.12 -11.63
CA VAL A 265 -5.40 6.25 -11.05
C VAL A 265 -5.73 7.21 -12.17
N LYS A 266 -7.02 7.51 -12.34
CA LYS A 266 -7.52 8.49 -13.29
C LYS A 266 -8.70 9.25 -12.67
N GLU A 267 -8.66 10.57 -12.68
CA GLU A 267 -9.74 11.42 -12.13
C GLU A 267 -10.14 11.04 -10.69
N GLY A 268 -9.17 10.69 -9.86
CA GLY A 268 -9.42 10.28 -8.47
C GLY A 268 -10.03 8.88 -8.30
N LYS A 269 -10.19 8.12 -9.37
CA LYS A 269 -10.70 6.74 -9.38
C LYS A 269 -9.58 5.75 -9.61
N LEU A 270 -9.71 4.56 -9.03
CA LEU A 270 -8.81 3.44 -9.23
C LEU A 270 -9.43 2.43 -10.19
N GLU A 271 -8.70 2.09 -11.24
CA GLU A 271 -8.97 0.97 -12.13
C GLU A 271 -7.92 -0.10 -11.89
N THR A 272 -8.32 -1.37 -11.88
CA THR A 272 -7.40 -2.49 -11.61
C THR A 272 -7.55 -3.60 -12.64
N ARG A 273 -6.44 -4.23 -13.00
CA ARG A 273 -6.38 -5.39 -13.89
C ARG A 273 -5.35 -6.38 -13.38
N GLU A 274 -5.71 -7.63 -13.32
CA GLU A 274 -4.79 -8.70 -12.96
C GLU A 274 -3.90 -9.09 -14.14
N ILE A 275 -2.60 -9.28 -13.89
CA ILE A 275 -1.62 -9.74 -14.88
C ILE A 275 -0.98 -11.02 -14.36
N ILE A 276 -1.11 -12.08 -15.14
CA ILE A 276 -0.48 -13.38 -14.85
C ILE A 276 0.93 -13.39 -15.42
N THR A 277 1.90 -13.80 -14.63
CA THR A 277 3.32 -13.91 -15.00
C THR A 277 3.85 -15.35 -14.97
N GLY A 278 3.07 -16.29 -14.45
CA GLY A 278 3.41 -17.70 -14.48
C GLY A 278 2.24 -18.59 -14.08
N GLU A 279 2.22 -19.80 -14.64
CA GLU A 279 1.21 -20.81 -14.40
C GLU A 279 1.88 -22.13 -14.03
N TYR A 280 1.26 -22.86 -13.12
CA TYR A 280 1.70 -24.21 -12.74
C TYR A 280 1.50 -25.19 -13.90
N LYS A 281 2.48 -26.06 -14.07
CA LYS A 281 2.44 -27.18 -15.04
C LYS A 281 2.07 -28.47 -14.35
#